data_8f25582b3e9c765cf73fca7f4a6a8208
#
_entry.id   8f25582b3e9c765cf73fca7f4a6a8208
#
_cell.length_a   1.000
_cell.length_b   1.000
_cell.length_c   1.000
_cell.angle_alpha   90.00
_cell.angle_beta   90.00
_cell.angle_gamma   90.00
#
_symmetry.space_group_name_H-M   'P 1'
#
loop_
_entity.id
_entity.type
_entity.pdbx_description
1 polymer ?
#
loop_
_entity_poly.entity_id
_entity_poly.type
_entity_poly.pdbx_seq_one_letter_code
_entity_poly.pdbx_strand_id
1 'polypeptide(L)'
;YYKSILRKKCGIDIISVSEPIMEGMYGRLIEMIIEWQDEFYSYNLGVEVRRSMKLKAEKGLYNSQPPFGYHFVKGGIPTINEEQAAIVRLIFEKYINGEDKNAIVRYLNDRGLKTSRGKVWTNETVKYILENPFYIGKVRWNRRQSSGNSTLKDKSEWIIVDSHHAPIIDEETWMRARKRDELIMQTRRKYQHPVSHTKHWLSGMVKCSVCGRSLSWKSGCAQNRCNTFQCLGYRSGIHSESQS
;
A
#
# COMPACT_ATOMS: atom_id res chain seq x y z
N TYR A 1 -23.43 23.11 2.02
CA TYR A 1 -23.96 22.48 3.22
C TYR A 1 -23.69 23.31 4.47
N TYR A 2 -22.45 23.69 4.79
CA TYR A 2 -22.12 24.48 5.99
C TYR A 2 -22.70 25.89 5.96
N LYS A 3 -22.69 26.58 4.81
CA LYS A 3 -23.30 27.90 4.63
C LYS A 3 -24.80 27.87 4.93
N SER A 4 -25.52 26.83 4.50
CA SER A 4 -26.96 26.66 4.76
C SER A 4 -27.27 26.46 6.25
N ILE A 5 -26.38 25.74 6.97
CA ILE A 5 -26.53 25.56 8.44
C ILE A 5 -26.29 26.87 9.17
N LEU A 6 -25.27 27.63 8.82
CA LEU A 6 -24.93 28.90 9.45
C LEU A 6 -26.06 29.93 9.28
N ARG A 7 -26.61 30.05 8.07
CA ARG A 7 -27.77 30.93 7.81
C ARG A 7 -29.04 30.49 8.53
N LYS A 8 -29.41 29.20 8.42
CA LYS A 8 -30.70 28.71 8.95
C LYS A 8 -30.73 28.49 10.45
N LYS A 9 -29.61 28.01 11.04
CA LYS A 9 -29.56 27.65 12.47
C LYS A 9 -28.92 28.74 13.35
N CYS A 10 -27.94 29.45 12.81
CA CYS A 10 -27.17 30.42 13.59
C CYS A 10 -27.53 31.90 13.26
N GLY A 11 -28.30 32.16 12.18
CA GLY A 11 -28.61 33.50 11.72
C GLY A 11 -27.40 34.31 11.24
N ILE A 12 -26.31 33.64 10.87
CA ILE A 12 -25.06 34.27 10.45
C ILE A 12 -25.03 34.31 8.93
N ASP A 13 -24.88 35.52 8.38
CA ASP A 13 -24.64 35.70 6.95
C ASP A 13 -23.13 35.70 6.64
N ILE A 14 -22.77 35.03 5.54
CA ILE A 14 -21.40 34.95 5.05
C ILE A 14 -21.29 35.83 3.81
N ILE A 15 -20.40 36.83 3.89
CA ILE A 15 -20.14 37.77 2.80
C ILE A 15 -18.79 37.40 2.20
N SER A 16 -18.75 37.17 0.88
CA SER A 16 -17.50 36.96 0.14
C SER A 16 -16.85 38.32 -0.13
N VAL A 17 -15.56 38.45 0.21
CA VAL A 17 -14.81 39.68 -0.03
C VAL A 17 -14.35 39.81 -1.48
N SER A 18 -14.06 38.66 -2.11
CA SER A 18 -13.56 38.59 -3.49
C SER A 18 -14.67 38.57 -4.56
N GLU A 19 -15.86 38.11 -4.18
CA GLU A 19 -17.02 37.97 -5.07
C GLU A 19 -18.24 38.60 -4.41
N PRO A 20 -18.50 39.90 -4.62
CA PRO A 20 -19.67 40.57 -4.04
C PRO A 20 -20.95 40.01 -4.69
N ILE A 21 -21.67 39.20 -3.94
CA ILE A 21 -22.94 38.61 -4.37
C ILE A 21 -24.06 39.56 -3.96
N MET A 22 -24.94 39.92 -4.90
CA MET A 22 -26.08 40.77 -4.64
C MET A 22 -27.05 40.12 -3.62
N GLU A 23 -27.65 40.92 -2.76
CA GLU A 23 -28.71 40.43 -1.86
C GLU A 23 -29.97 40.00 -2.62
N GLY A 24 -30.70 39.02 -2.08
CA GLY A 24 -31.98 38.56 -2.61
C GLY A 24 -31.93 37.27 -3.41
N MET A 25 -33.00 37.02 -4.16
CA MET A 25 -33.19 35.76 -4.88
C MET A 25 -32.16 35.54 -6.00
N TYR A 26 -31.79 36.60 -6.69
CA TYR A 26 -30.77 36.56 -7.76
C TYR A 26 -29.37 36.29 -7.23
N GLY A 27 -29.03 36.83 -6.07
CA GLY A 27 -27.74 36.56 -5.43
C GLY A 27 -27.61 35.10 -5.03
N ARG A 28 -28.67 34.47 -4.55
CA ARG A 28 -28.68 33.02 -4.25
C ARG A 28 -28.53 32.18 -5.50
N LEU A 29 -29.13 32.57 -6.61
CA LEU A 29 -28.97 31.86 -7.89
C LEU A 29 -27.51 31.93 -8.37
N ILE A 30 -26.90 33.13 -8.29
CA ILE A 30 -25.50 33.30 -8.66
C ILE A 30 -24.59 32.45 -7.77
N GLU A 31 -24.83 32.44 -6.45
CA GLU A 31 -24.07 31.61 -5.50
C GLU A 31 -24.16 30.11 -5.84
N MET A 32 -25.34 29.62 -6.18
CA MET A 32 -25.54 28.24 -6.62
C MET A 32 -24.79 27.91 -7.92
N ILE A 33 -24.79 28.87 -8.88
CA ILE A 33 -24.07 28.70 -10.15
C ILE A 33 -22.58 28.65 -9.91
N ILE A 34 -22.01 29.48 -9.04
CA ILE A 34 -20.60 29.47 -8.68
C ILE A 34 -20.21 28.14 -7.99
N GLU A 35 -21.00 27.71 -6.99
CA GLU A 35 -20.78 26.43 -6.32
C GLU A 35 -20.80 25.24 -7.30
N TRP A 36 -21.78 25.24 -8.21
CA TRP A 36 -21.86 24.22 -9.25
C TRP A 36 -20.67 24.27 -10.21
N GLN A 37 -20.21 25.46 -10.58
CA GLN A 37 -19.05 25.63 -11.46
C GLN A 37 -17.78 25.08 -10.82
N ASP A 38 -17.58 25.31 -9.52
CA ASP A 38 -16.43 24.79 -8.76
C ASP A 38 -16.45 23.27 -8.68
N GLU A 39 -17.61 22.67 -8.40
CA GLU A 39 -17.78 21.21 -8.40
C GLU A 39 -17.51 20.62 -9.79
N PHE A 40 -18.07 21.24 -10.84
CA PHE A 40 -17.88 20.83 -12.22
C PHE A 40 -16.43 20.92 -12.66
N TYR A 41 -15.74 21.99 -12.27
CA TYR A 41 -14.29 22.15 -12.53
C TYR A 41 -13.48 21.06 -11.83
N SER A 42 -13.73 20.81 -10.56
CA SER A 42 -13.06 19.77 -9.79
C SER A 42 -13.28 18.37 -10.37
N TYR A 43 -14.51 18.08 -10.79
CA TYR A 43 -14.84 16.82 -11.46
C TYR A 43 -14.07 16.66 -12.78
N ASN A 44 -14.13 17.67 -13.65
CA ASN A 44 -13.44 17.64 -14.95
C ASN A 44 -11.92 17.52 -14.78
N LEU A 45 -11.34 18.27 -13.85
CA LEU A 45 -9.91 18.17 -13.53
C LEU A 45 -9.55 16.75 -13.12
N GLY A 46 -10.36 16.11 -12.28
CA GLY A 46 -10.17 14.71 -11.87
C GLY A 46 -10.21 13.73 -13.07
N VAL A 47 -11.12 13.95 -14.02
CA VAL A 47 -11.22 13.16 -15.25
C VAL A 47 -9.98 13.34 -16.13
N GLU A 48 -9.54 14.58 -16.37
CA GLU A 48 -8.38 14.88 -17.21
C GLU A 48 -7.06 14.38 -16.58
N VAL A 49 -6.88 14.51 -15.27
CA VAL A 49 -5.73 13.95 -14.55
C VAL A 49 -5.69 12.43 -14.71
N ARG A 50 -6.83 11.76 -14.53
CA ARG A 50 -6.91 10.30 -14.70
C ARG A 50 -6.61 9.87 -16.13
N ARG A 51 -7.13 10.59 -17.11
CA ARG A 51 -6.85 10.37 -18.55
C ARG A 51 -5.37 10.53 -18.86
N SER A 52 -4.75 11.59 -18.36
CA SER A 52 -3.32 11.84 -18.54
C SER A 52 -2.45 10.76 -17.89
N MET A 53 -2.80 10.30 -16.67
CA MET A 53 -2.11 9.20 -16.00
C MET A 53 -2.24 7.88 -16.75
N LYS A 54 -3.43 7.60 -17.34
CA LYS A 54 -3.68 6.42 -18.16
C LYS A 54 -2.80 6.44 -19.41
N LEU A 55 -2.78 7.54 -20.15
CA LEU A 55 -1.95 7.70 -21.33
C LEU A 55 -0.44 7.57 -21.03
N LYS A 56 0.02 8.10 -19.90
CA LYS A 56 1.41 7.89 -19.45
C LYS A 56 1.69 6.42 -19.17
N ALA A 57 0.79 5.73 -18.49
CA ALA A 57 0.95 4.31 -18.20
C ALA A 57 0.97 3.46 -19.48
N GLU A 58 0.10 3.74 -20.46
CA GLU A 58 0.07 3.08 -21.78
C GLU A 58 1.36 3.30 -22.59
N LYS A 59 2.03 4.44 -22.38
CA LYS A 59 3.36 4.73 -22.95
C LYS A 59 4.52 4.10 -22.17
N GLY A 60 4.27 3.27 -21.18
CA GLY A 60 5.31 2.68 -20.34
C GLY A 60 6.01 3.66 -19.39
N LEU A 61 5.45 4.86 -19.20
CA LEU A 61 5.99 5.87 -18.30
C LEU A 61 5.41 5.71 -16.89
N TYR A 62 6.24 5.95 -15.88
CA TYR A 62 5.83 5.78 -14.49
C TYR A 62 5.17 7.06 -13.93
N ASN A 63 4.05 6.89 -13.23
CA ASN A 63 3.21 7.99 -12.75
C ASN A 63 3.49 8.45 -11.31
N SER A 64 4.37 7.77 -10.58
CA SER A 64 4.64 8.06 -9.17
C SER A 64 6.13 7.91 -8.86
N GLN A 65 6.51 7.97 -7.58
CA GLN A 65 7.88 7.65 -7.18
C GLN A 65 8.19 6.17 -7.47
N PRO A 66 9.38 5.86 -8.02
CA PRO A 66 9.78 4.50 -8.30
C PRO A 66 9.88 3.67 -7.02
N PRO A 67 9.74 2.34 -7.12
CA PRO A 67 9.89 1.45 -5.98
C PRO A 67 11.35 1.41 -5.48
N PHE A 68 11.55 0.77 -4.32
CA PHE A 68 12.87 0.51 -3.75
C PHE A 68 13.80 -0.16 -4.79
N GLY A 69 15.04 0.28 -4.89
CA GLY A 69 15.99 -0.18 -5.91
C GLY A 69 16.18 0.78 -7.09
N TYR A 70 15.41 1.85 -7.15
CA TYR A 70 15.50 2.84 -8.22
C TYR A 70 15.58 4.27 -7.68
N HIS A 71 16.35 5.12 -8.36
CA HIS A 71 16.37 6.55 -8.16
C HIS A 71 15.26 7.24 -8.97
N PHE A 72 14.62 8.23 -8.36
CA PHE A 72 13.67 9.10 -9.05
C PHE A 72 14.42 10.16 -9.87
N VAL A 73 14.08 10.24 -11.16
CA VAL A 73 14.54 11.30 -12.07
C VAL A 73 13.32 12.10 -12.50
N LYS A 74 13.28 13.41 -12.16
CA LYS A 74 12.15 14.27 -12.50
C LYS A 74 12.02 14.40 -14.02
N GLY A 75 10.89 13.95 -14.57
CA GLY A 75 10.63 13.97 -16.02
C GLY A 75 11.44 12.94 -16.83
N GLY A 76 12.25 12.11 -16.20
CA GLY A 76 13.09 11.12 -16.83
C GLY A 76 12.70 9.68 -16.52
N ILE A 77 13.50 8.75 -17.03
CA ILE A 77 13.39 7.32 -16.78
C ILE A 77 14.07 7.01 -15.45
N PRO A 78 13.45 6.24 -14.54
CA PRO A 78 14.08 5.82 -13.28
C PRO A 78 15.37 5.04 -13.54
N THR A 79 16.44 5.37 -12.81
CA THR A 79 17.75 4.71 -12.88
C THR A 79 17.92 3.75 -11.71
N ILE A 80 18.72 2.69 -11.92
CA ILE A 80 18.98 1.69 -10.86
C ILE A 80 19.87 2.32 -9.78
N ASN A 81 19.50 2.08 -8.51
CA ASN A 81 20.35 2.28 -7.34
C ASN A 81 20.99 0.94 -6.99
N GLU A 82 22.28 0.77 -7.27
CA GLU A 82 22.94 -0.53 -7.13
C GLU A 82 22.96 -1.07 -5.70
N GLU A 83 23.09 -0.20 -4.68
CA GLU A 83 23.04 -0.62 -3.28
C GLU A 83 21.67 -1.23 -2.92
N GLN A 84 20.60 -0.57 -3.33
CA GLN A 84 19.25 -1.04 -3.09
C GLN A 84 18.89 -2.21 -4.01
N ALA A 85 19.38 -2.21 -5.25
CA ALA A 85 19.17 -3.29 -6.20
C ALA A 85 19.81 -4.61 -5.73
N ALA A 86 20.96 -4.55 -5.09
CA ALA A 86 21.58 -5.72 -4.45
C ALA A 86 20.67 -6.35 -3.39
N ILE A 87 19.98 -5.51 -2.58
CA ILE A 87 19.01 -5.99 -1.59
C ILE A 87 17.79 -6.62 -2.28
N VAL A 88 17.31 -6.04 -3.38
CA VAL A 88 16.19 -6.61 -4.16
C VAL A 88 16.57 -7.99 -4.71
N ARG A 89 17.73 -8.12 -5.33
CA ARG A 89 18.25 -9.41 -5.86
C ARG A 89 18.35 -10.44 -4.73
N LEU A 90 18.91 -10.06 -3.57
CA LEU A 90 18.99 -10.92 -2.39
C LEU A 90 17.61 -11.40 -1.89
N ILE A 91 16.60 -10.53 -1.88
CA ILE A 91 15.23 -10.91 -1.49
C ILE A 91 14.66 -11.96 -2.44
N PHE A 92 14.84 -11.80 -3.76
CA PHE A 92 14.38 -12.78 -4.74
C PHE A 92 15.13 -14.10 -4.62
N GLU A 93 16.46 -14.06 -4.51
CA GLU A 93 17.31 -15.25 -4.34
C GLU A 93 16.89 -16.07 -3.12
N LYS A 94 16.83 -15.45 -1.93
CA LYS A 94 16.41 -16.12 -0.70
C LYS A 94 15.01 -16.70 -0.81
N TYR A 95 14.09 -15.95 -1.42
CA TYR A 95 12.73 -16.40 -1.60
C TYR A 95 12.65 -17.62 -2.50
N ILE A 96 13.35 -17.66 -3.63
CA ILE A 96 13.39 -18.81 -4.56
C ILE A 96 14.07 -20.04 -3.92
N ASN A 97 15.10 -19.82 -3.10
CA ASN A 97 15.82 -20.86 -2.36
C ASN A 97 15.03 -21.51 -1.21
N GLY A 98 13.79 -21.07 -0.98
CA GLY A 98 12.92 -21.73 -0.02
C GLY A 98 12.64 -20.97 1.26
N GLU A 99 13.33 -19.85 1.53
CA GLU A 99 13.06 -19.05 2.71
C GLU A 99 11.67 -18.42 2.69
N ASP A 100 11.03 -18.32 3.84
CA ASP A 100 9.75 -17.63 3.95
C ASP A 100 9.94 -16.11 4.06
N LYS A 101 8.86 -15.34 3.79
CA LYS A 101 8.91 -13.87 3.82
C LYS A 101 9.30 -13.33 5.21
N ASN A 102 8.94 -14.03 6.30
CA ASN A 102 9.28 -13.60 7.66
C ASN A 102 10.76 -13.86 7.97
N ALA A 103 11.35 -14.96 7.47
CA ALA A 103 12.78 -15.24 7.61
C ALA A 103 13.61 -14.17 6.87
N ILE A 104 13.21 -13.81 5.65
CA ILE A 104 13.85 -12.75 4.87
C ILE A 104 13.77 -11.40 5.62
N VAL A 105 12.61 -11.05 6.18
CA VAL A 105 12.43 -9.83 6.97
C VAL A 105 13.36 -9.78 8.18
N ARG A 106 13.47 -10.87 8.94
CA ARG A 106 14.41 -10.96 10.08
C ARG A 106 15.83 -10.75 9.61
N TYR A 107 16.25 -11.47 8.59
CA TYR A 107 17.60 -11.36 8.03
C TYR A 107 17.96 -9.92 7.63
N LEU A 108 17.03 -9.19 6.99
CA LEU A 108 17.26 -7.80 6.59
C LEU A 108 17.34 -6.86 7.81
N ASN A 109 16.46 -7.06 8.79
CA ASN A 109 16.42 -6.23 10.00
C ASN A 109 17.59 -6.47 10.92
N ASP A 110 18.03 -7.72 11.11
CA ASP A 110 19.19 -8.10 11.93
C ASP A 110 20.50 -7.50 11.39
N ARG A 111 20.57 -7.30 10.07
CA ARG A 111 21.70 -6.60 9.42
C ARG A 111 21.56 -5.08 9.40
N GLY A 112 20.54 -4.53 10.04
CA GLY A 112 20.31 -3.09 10.11
C GLY A 112 19.92 -2.44 8.78
N LEU A 113 19.62 -3.23 7.72
CA LEU A 113 19.20 -2.71 6.44
C LEU A 113 17.85 -1.99 6.56
N LYS A 114 17.71 -0.84 5.93
CA LYS A 114 16.49 -0.02 6.02
C LYS A 114 15.81 0.10 4.65
N THR A 115 14.50 0.34 4.68
CA THR A 115 13.72 0.68 3.48
C THR A 115 14.09 2.09 3.00
N SER A 116 13.67 2.49 1.79
CA SER A 116 13.90 3.84 1.25
C SER A 116 13.43 4.99 2.15
N ARG A 117 12.51 4.72 3.08
CA ARG A 117 12.01 5.68 4.07
C ARG A 117 12.68 5.55 5.44
N GLY A 118 13.80 4.84 5.55
CA GLY A 118 14.51 4.59 6.81
C GLY A 118 13.78 3.67 7.81
N LYS A 119 12.69 3.02 7.40
CA LYS A 119 11.90 2.13 8.26
C LYS A 119 12.43 0.69 8.23
N VAL A 120 12.07 -0.08 9.27
CA VAL A 120 12.32 -1.53 9.31
C VAL A 120 11.52 -2.27 8.25
N TRP A 121 12.05 -3.38 7.78
CA TRP A 121 11.38 -4.27 6.86
C TRP A 121 10.19 -4.96 7.51
N THR A 122 9.15 -5.19 6.74
CA THR A 122 7.95 -5.91 7.15
C THR A 122 7.58 -6.94 6.07
N ASN A 123 6.77 -7.92 6.43
CA ASN A 123 6.28 -8.92 5.49
C ASN A 123 5.59 -8.30 4.27
N GLU A 124 4.82 -7.23 4.50
CA GLU A 124 4.12 -6.51 3.42
C GLU A 124 5.08 -5.80 2.46
N THR A 125 6.19 -5.24 2.95
CA THR A 125 7.21 -4.61 2.08
C THR A 125 7.94 -5.65 1.22
N VAL A 126 8.33 -6.79 1.79
CA VAL A 126 8.94 -7.89 1.03
C VAL A 126 7.94 -8.47 0.01
N LYS A 127 6.69 -8.69 0.42
CA LYS A 127 5.62 -9.13 -0.48
C LYS A 127 5.41 -8.15 -1.65
N TYR A 128 5.39 -6.85 -1.36
CA TYR A 128 5.26 -5.83 -2.40
C TYR A 128 6.39 -5.91 -3.43
N ILE A 129 7.64 -6.11 -2.99
CA ILE A 129 8.79 -6.28 -3.90
C ILE A 129 8.61 -7.51 -4.77
N LEU A 130 8.29 -8.67 -4.19
CA LEU A 130 8.10 -9.91 -4.91
C LEU A 130 6.93 -9.91 -5.89
N GLU A 131 5.93 -9.03 -5.69
CA GLU A 131 4.72 -8.92 -6.52
C GLU A 131 4.76 -7.78 -7.54
N ASN A 132 5.78 -6.94 -7.52
CA ASN A 132 5.81 -5.74 -8.35
C ASN A 132 6.51 -5.99 -9.70
N PRO A 133 5.78 -5.98 -10.83
CA PRO A 133 6.36 -6.22 -12.15
C PRO A 133 7.35 -5.13 -12.61
N PHE A 134 7.46 -4.03 -11.85
CA PHE A 134 8.44 -2.99 -12.12
C PHE A 134 9.88 -3.52 -12.13
N TYR A 135 10.18 -4.52 -11.31
CA TYR A 135 11.51 -5.11 -11.23
C TYR A 135 11.93 -5.91 -12.49
N ILE A 136 10.98 -6.27 -13.35
CA ILE A 136 11.21 -6.90 -14.67
C ILE A 136 10.98 -5.94 -15.83
N GLY A 137 11.03 -4.63 -15.61
CA GLY A 137 10.88 -3.62 -16.64
C GLY A 137 9.44 -3.35 -17.09
N LYS A 138 8.42 -3.73 -16.31
CA LYS A 138 7.00 -3.51 -16.64
C LYS A 138 6.34 -2.52 -15.67
N VAL A 139 5.58 -1.58 -16.19
CA VAL A 139 4.76 -0.67 -15.39
C VAL A 139 3.36 -1.25 -15.21
N ARG A 140 2.86 -1.20 -13.98
CA ARG A 140 1.49 -1.58 -13.64
C ARG A 140 0.73 -0.38 -13.11
N TRP A 141 -0.40 -0.05 -13.75
CA TRP A 141 -1.28 1.04 -13.37
C TRP A 141 -2.71 0.56 -13.09
N ASN A 142 -3.50 1.36 -12.36
CA ASN A 142 -4.90 1.15 -12.02
C ASN A 142 -5.19 -0.07 -11.12
N ARG A 143 -4.23 -0.45 -10.24
CA ARG A 143 -4.37 -1.60 -9.33
C ARG A 143 -5.42 -1.37 -8.24
N ARG A 144 -5.58 -0.13 -7.78
CA ARG A 144 -6.46 0.22 -6.65
C ARG A 144 -7.45 1.31 -7.02
N GLN A 145 -8.62 1.26 -6.39
CA GLN A 145 -9.60 2.32 -6.49
C GLN A 145 -9.16 3.54 -5.68
N SER A 146 -9.36 4.74 -6.23
CA SER A 146 -8.86 6.00 -5.64
C SER A 146 -9.79 6.59 -4.59
N SER A 147 -11.02 6.09 -4.41
CA SER A 147 -12.02 6.65 -3.50
C SER A 147 -12.14 5.87 -2.19
N GLY A 148 -12.05 6.55 -1.06
CA GLY A 148 -12.39 6.08 0.29
C GLY A 148 -11.61 4.83 0.74
N ASN A 149 -12.25 3.68 0.70
CA ASN A 149 -11.60 2.40 0.98
C ASN A 149 -10.80 1.95 -0.25
N SER A 150 -9.48 2.04 -0.17
CA SER A 150 -8.54 1.64 -1.23
C SER A 150 -8.62 0.12 -1.53
N THR A 151 -9.71 -0.31 -2.17
CA THR A 151 -9.94 -1.70 -2.58
C THR A 151 -9.15 -2.04 -3.84
N LEU A 152 -8.74 -3.30 -3.95
CA LEU A 152 -8.12 -3.79 -5.18
C LEU A 152 -9.18 -3.88 -6.27
N LYS A 153 -8.84 -3.38 -7.44
CA LYS A 153 -9.65 -3.55 -8.66
C LYS A 153 -9.44 -4.93 -9.25
N ASP A 154 -10.36 -5.34 -10.12
CA ASP A 154 -10.19 -6.56 -10.89
C ASP A 154 -8.89 -6.52 -11.72
N LYS A 155 -8.26 -7.68 -11.88
CA LYS A 155 -7.03 -7.79 -12.66
C LYS A 155 -7.21 -7.42 -14.13
N SER A 156 -8.41 -7.56 -14.68
CA SER A 156 -8.77 -7.15 -16.05
C SER A 156 -8.66 -5.64 -16.27
N GLU A 157 -8.84 -4.84 -15.22
CA GLU A 157 -8.71 -3.39 -15.29
C GLU A 157 -7.26 -2.88 -15.15
N TRP A 158 -6.31 -3.77 -14.85
CA TRP A 158 -4.92 -3.37 -14.68
C TRP A 158 -4.27 -3.15 -16.04
N ILE A 159 -3.57 -2.04 -16.17
CA ILE A 159 -2.75 -1.78 -17.34
C ILE A 159 -1.32 -2.20 -16.98
N ILE A 160 -0.82 -3.22 -17.69
CA ILE A 160 0.56 -3.71 -17.54
C ILE A 160 1.21 -3.57 -18.91
N VAL A 161 2.25 -2.75 -18.98
CA VAL A 161 2.94 -2.42 -20.25
C VAL A 161 4.45 -2.45 -19.99
N ASP A 162 5.22 -2.82 -21.01
CA ASP A 162 6.67 -2.73 -20.96
C ASP A 162 7.11 -1.28 -20.80
N SER A 163 8.08 -1.07 -19.95
CA SER A 163 8.60 0.27 -19.62
C SER A 163 10.02 0.45 -20.16
N HIS A 164 10.46 1.68 -20.24
CA HIS A 164 11.79 2.05 -20.73
C HIS A 164 12.90 1.96 -19.66
N HIS A 165 12.56 1.64 -18.40
CA HIS A 165 13.58 1.51 -17.35
C HIS A 165 14.26 0.14 -17.38
N ALA A 166 15.51 0.09 -16.94
CA ALA A 166 16.27 -1.15 -16.85
C ALA A 166 15.71 -2.08 -15.76
N PRO A 167 15.52 -3.37 -16.02
CA PRO A 167 15.09 -4.35 -15.03
C PRO A 167 16.23 -4.64 -14.03
N ILE A 168 15.87 -4.87 -12.76
CA ILE A 168 16.81 -5.34 -11.71
C ILE A 168 16.84 -6.87 -11.69
N ILE A 169 15.73 -7.51 -12.02
CA ILE A 169 15.51 -8.96 -11.97
C ILE A 169 15.14 -9.43 -13.38
N ASP A 170 15.67 -10.58 -13.77
CA ASP A 170 15.28 -11.27 -14.99
C ASP A 170 13.86 -11.88 -14.88
N GLU A 171 13.22 -12.05 -16.01
CA GLU A 171 11.84 -12.56 -16.06
C GLU A 171 11.73 -14.00 -15.54
N GLU A 172 12.76 -14.83 -15.75
CA GLU A 172 12.82 -16.22 -15.28
C GLU A 172 12.80 -16.26 -13.74
N THR A 173 13.67 -15.52 -13.09
CA THR A 173 13.75 -15.41 -11.63
C THR A 173 12.42 -14.91 -11.04
N TRP A 174 11.81 -13.91 -11.67
CA TRP A 174 10.52 -13.39 -11.25
C TRP A 174 9.41 -14.43 -11.39
N MET A 175 9.35 -15.16 -12.51
CA MET A 175 8.36 -16.23 -12.73
C MET A 175 8.51 -17.37 -11.73
N ARG A 176 9.74 -17.76 -11.38
CA ARG A 176 10.02 -18.77 -10.34
C ARG A 176 9.47 -18.33 -8.97
N ALA A 177 9.66 -17.07 -8.62
CA ALA A 177 9.09 -16.51 -7.38
C ALA A 177 7.54 -16.51 -7.41
N ARG A 178 6.92 -16.16 -8.54
CA ARG A 178 5.46 -16.19 -8.71
C ARG A 178 4.89 -17.61 -8.61
N LYS A 179 5.51 -18.58 -9.28
CA LYS A 179 5.11 -19.99 -9.21
C LYS A 179 5.15 -20.51 -7.78
N ARG A 180 6.16 -20.13 -7.01
CA ARG A 180 6.24 -20.46 -5.57
C ARG A 180 5.08 -19.84 -4.76
N ASP A 181 4.77 -18.56 -4.99
CA ASP A 181 3.62 -17.92 -4.33
C ASP A 181 2.29 -18.66 -4.61
N GLU A 182 2.08 -19.09 -5.85
CA GLU A 182 0.89 -19.83 -6.24
C GLU A 182 0.80 -21.19 -5.54
N LEU A 183 1.91 -21.92 -5.49
CA LEU A 183 1.99 -23.20 -4.75
C LEU A 183 1.68 -23.02 -3.26
N ILE A 184 2.25 -22.00 -2.62
CA ILE A 184 1.97 -21.67 -1.22
C ILE A 184 0.49 -21.32 -1.02
N MET A 185 -0.12 -20.54 -1.93
CA MET A 185 -1.53 -20.18 -1.85
C MET A 185 -2.44 -21.42 -2.02
N GLN A 186 -2.13 -22.31 -2.95
CA GLN A 186 -2.88 -23.56 -3.17
C GLN A 186 -2.81 -24.46 -1.91
N THR A 187 -1.62 -24.59 -1.33
CA THR A 187 -1.43 -25.37 -0.10
C THR A 187 -2.20 -24.76 1.07
N ARG A 188 -2.14 -23.45 1.25
CA ARG A 188 -2.90 -22.76 2.30
C ARG A 188 -4.41 -22.93 2.17
N ARG A 189 -4.97 -22.89 0.95
CA ARG A 189 -6.40 -23.10 0.70
C ARG A 189 -6.86 -24.50 1.11
N LYS A 190 -6.01 -25.52 0.91
CA LYS A 190 -6.31 -26.91 1.35
C LYS A 190 -6.38 -27.07 2.87
N TYR A 191 -5.64 -26.21 3.62
CA TYR A 191 -5.53 -26.28 5.09
C TYR A 191 -6.20 -25.10 5.80
N GLN A 192 -7.22 -24.48 5.20
CA GLN A 192 -8.01 -23.47 5.92
C GLN A 192 -8.86 -24.14 7.01
N HIS A 193 -8.31 -24.16 8.24
CA HIS A 193 -9.13 -24.41 9.41
C HIS A 193 -10.02 -23.20 9.69
N PRO A 194 -11.29 -23.39 10.08
CA PRO A 194 -12.11 -22.28 10.53
C PRO A 194 -11.41 -21.56 11.69
N VAL A 195 -11.18 -20.28 11.52
CA VAL A 195 -10.54 -19.45 12.55
C VAL A 195 -11.52 -19.33 13.70
N SER A 196 -11.30 -20.06 14.81
CA SER A 196 -12.06 -19.82 16.03
C SER A 196 -11.65 -18.46 16.58
N HIS A 197 -12.57 -17.50 16.55
CA HIS A 197 -12.38 -16.16 17.10
C HIS A 197 -12.55 -16.16 18.63
N THR A 198 -11.74 -16.92 19.35
CA THR A 198 -11.68 -16.81 20.81
C THR A 198 -10.93 -15.52 21.17
N LYS A 199 -11.70 -14.48 21.39
CA LYS A 199 -11.17 -13.23 21.93
C LYS A 199 -10.90 -13.44 23.42
N HIS A 200 -9.64 -13.48 23.82
CA HIS A 200 -9.28 -13.40 25.23
C HIS A 200 -9.57 -11.99 25.76
N TRP A 201 -10.05 -11.86 27.01
CA TRP A 201 -10.43 -10.59 27.61
C TRP A 201 -9.27 -9.57 27.69
N LEU A 202 -8.01 -10.03 27.77
CA LEU A 202 -6.80 -9.19 27.73
C LEU A 202 -6.36 -8.80 26.30
N SER A 203 -7.05 -9.24 25.26
CA SER A 203 -6.68 -8.93 23.88
C SER A 203 -6.70 -7.43 23.63
N GLY A 204 -5.57 -6.87 23.20
CA GLY A 204 -5.40 -5.43 22.97
C GLY A 204 -4.84 -4.64 24.16
N MET A 205 -4.95 -5.14 25.41
CA MET A 205 -4.43 -4.49 26.60
C MET A 205 -2.94 -4.76 26.81
N VAL A 206 -2.51 -6.00 26.56
CA VAL A 206 -1.11 -6.43 26.77
C VAL A 206 -0.27 -6.00 25.57
N LYS A 207 0.83 -5.27 25.85
CA LYS A 207 1.73 -4.76 24.82
C LYS A 207 3.12 -5.38 24.99
N CYS A 208 3.81 -5.56 23.85
CA CYS A 208 5.18 -6.01 23.82
C CYS A 208 6.11 -4.92 24.38
N SER A 209 7.01 -5.25 25.31
CA SER A 209 8.00 -4.31 25.86
C SER A 209 9.05 -3.87 24.85
N VAL A 210 9.34 -4.71 23.84
CA VAL A 210 10.36 -4.42 22.81
C VAL A 210 9.84 -3.51 21.72
N CYS A 211 8.62 -3.75 21.17
CA CYS A 211 8.11 -3.03 20.01
C CYS A 211 6.82 -2.23 20.27
N GLY A 212 6.28 -2.24 21.48
CA GLY A 212 5.05 -1.51 21.88
C GLY A 212 3.74 -2.00 21.23
N ARG A 213 3.79 -3.03 20.38
CA ARG A 213 2.59 -3.57 19.71
C ARG A 213 1.77 -4.44 20.65
N SER A 214 0.47 -4.49 20.44
CA SER A 214 -0.41 -5.39 21.19
C SER A 214 -0.05 -6.85 20.94
N LEU A 215 -0.04 -7.64 22.02
CA LEU A 215 0.15 -9.08 21.95
C LEU A 215 -1.17 -9.74 21.47
N SER A 216 -1.05 -10.75 20.63
CA SER A 216 -2.18 -11.57 20.19
C SER A 216 -2.28 -12.85 21.01
N TRP A 217 -3.51 -13.18 21.42
CA TRP A 217 -3.79 -14.43 22.07
C TRP A 217 -3.69 -15.61 21.10
N LYS A 218 -2.98 -16.65 21.50
CA LYS A 218 -2.86 -17.90 20.77
C LYS A 218 -3.31 -19.04 21.68
N SER A 219 -4.39 -19.70 21.31
CA SER A 219 -4.80 -20.93 21.96
C SER A 219 -3.84 -22.06 21.58
N GLY A 220 -3.41 -22.86 22.56
CA GLY A 220 -2.60 -24.04 22.32
C GLY A 220 -3.29 -25.05 21.42
N CYS A 221 -2.54 -25.73 20.55
CA CYS A 221 -3.05 -26.89 19.82
C CYS A 221 -3.03 -28.14 20.72
N ALA A 222 -3.67 -29.22 20.28
CA ALA A 222 -3.88 -30.45 21.06
C ALA A 222 -2.59 -31.07 21.66
N GLN A 223 -1.43 -30.79 21.10
CA GLN A 223 -0.12 -31.27 21.55
C GLN A 223 0.58 -30.32 22.51
N ASN A 224 0.25 -29.01 22.49
CA ASN A 224 0.85 -27.99 23.34
C ASN A 224 -0.26 -27.20 24.04
N ARG A 225 -0.61 -27.61 25.26
CA ARG A 225 -1.75 -27.09 26.04
C ARG A 225 -1.56 -25.69 26.63
N CYS A 226 -0.41 -25.04 26.38
CA CYS A 226 -0.16 -23.70 26.89
C CYS A 226 -0.76 -22.64 26.00
N ASN A 227 -1.73 -21.91 26.54
CA ASN A 227 -2.27 -20.72 25.93
C ASN A 227 -1.28 -19.56 26.18
N THR A 228 -0.84 -18.88 25.14
CA THR A 228 0.18 -17.82 25.25
C THR A 228 -0.21 -16.56 24.53
N PHE A 229 0.26 -15.42 25.03
CA PHE A 229 0.25 -14.17 24.28
C PHE A 229 1.51 -14.08 23.42
N GLN A 230 1.37 -13.82 22.14
CA GLN A 230 2.48 -13.75 21.20
C GLN A 230 2.58 -12.37 20.56
N CYS A 231 3.80 -11.82 20.49
CA CYS A 231 4.05 -10.56 19.83
C CYS A 231 3.94 -10.70 18.31
N LEU A 232 3.10 -9.88 17.71
CA LEU A 232 2.99 -9.80 16.25
C LEU A 232 4.27 -9.21 15.61
N GLY A 233 5.02 -8.35 16.33
CA GLY A 233 6.31 -7.84 15.89
C GLY A 233 7.36 -8.93 15.76
N TYR A 234 7.46 -9.86 16.72
CA TYR A 234 8.31 -11.04 16.64
C TYR A 234 7.93 -11.94 15.46
N ARG A 235 6.63 -12.23 15.33
CA ARG A 235 6.13 -13.07 14.24
C ARG A 235 6.36 -12.45 12.85
N SER A 236 6.32 -11.13 12.73
CA SER A 236 6.58 -10.40 11.48
C SER A 236 8.06 -10.05 11.27
N GLY A 237 8.97 -10.50 12.13
CA GLY A 237 10.40 -10.29 12.01
C GLY A 237 10.90 -8.88 12.32
N ILE A 238 10.13 -8.11 13.10
CA ILE A 238 10.52 -6.75 13.50
C ILE A 238 11.57 -6.77 14.61
N HIS A 239 11.57 -7.81 15.45
CA HIS A 239 12.59 -8.08 16.46
C HIS A 239 12.78 -9.59 16.63
N SER A 240 13.94 -9.99 17.14
CA SER A 240 14.35 -11.39 17.32
C SER A 240 13.92 -12.00 18.65
N GLU A 241 13.60 -11.17 19.65
CA GLU A 241 13.21 -11.66 20.98
C GLU A 241 11.75 -12.14 21.00
N SER A 242 11.56 -13.40 21.43
CA SER A 242 10.24 -13.96 21.69
C SER A 242 9.82 -13.61 23.12
N GLN A 243 8.71 -12.90 23.25
CA GLN A 243 8.02 -12.71 24.52
C GLN A 243 6.72 -13.50 24.49
N SER A 244 6.65 -14.51 25.30
CA SER A 244 5.48 -15.37 25.54
C SER A 244 4.97 -15.23 26.96
#